data_e580a90159ffa4ec225996bd63de2bbf
#
_entry.id   e580a90159ffa4ec225996bd63de2bbf
#
_cell.length_a   1.000
_cell.length_b   1.000
_cell.length_c   1.000
_cell.angle_alpha   90.00
_cell.angle_beta   90.00
_cell.angle_gamma   90.00
#
_symmetry.space_group_name_H-M   'P 1'
#
loop_
_entity.id
_entity.type
_entity.pdbx_description
1 polymer ?
#
loop_
_entity_poly.entity_id
_entity_poly.type
_entity_poly.pdbx_seq_one_letter_code
_entity_poly.pdbx_strand_id
1 'polypeptide(L)'
;MKKIVLFTFLGLLGTSCVSTKVHKTLQEKYDLLSNETDQLRHKSELRAAENSELERTLGNVRREVNQLQEDTTMKFDEIRALKTKYDRLSKQYDYLLDNNSTLIAASARENKALMDDLSIMQSRLQAKEDSLNTERRALERGQRRVAELEGVIRRQDSTVKYVRQKVADALLGFTGKGLTVNMRDGKVYVSLENSLLFAPGSWLVATNGQLALENLAGVLAENKDVSVLVEGHTDNDAYRGQSQVKDNWDLSVMRATNVVKILTSNAGLDQKRITAAGRGEYVPLVENNSSENKAINRRTEIILTPDLTELANLLDAAE
;
A
#
# COMPACT_ATOMS: atom_id res chain seq x y z
N MET A 1 -51.88 -39.01 7.05
CA MET A 1 -52.64 -38.93 5.78
C MET A 1 -52.11 -37.84 4.92
N LYS A 2 -51.83 -38.09 3.69
CA LYS A 2 -51.47 -37.29 2.48
C LYS A 2 -50.00 -37.41 2.10
N LYS A 3 -49.76 -38.38 1.33
CA LYS A 3 -49.58 -38.59 -0.12
C LYS A 3 -48.30 -37.89 -0.66
N ILE A 4 -47.31 -38.74 -0.82
CA ILE A 4 -46.08 -38.62 -1.61
C ILE A 4 -46.51 -38.57 -3.08
N VAL A 5 -46.10 -37.58 -3.85
CA VAL A 5 -46.08 -37.59 -5.29
C VAL A 5 -44.63 -37.54 -5.74
N LEU A 6 -44.17 -38.68 -6.16
CA LEU A 6 -42.91 -38.91 -6.85
C LEU A 6 -43.11 -38.53 -8.33
N PHE A 7 -42.45 -37.51 -8.83
CA PHE A 7 -42.41 -37.17 -10.25
C PHE A 7 -41.00 -37.46 -10.77
N THR A 8 -40.92 -38.60 -11.45
CA THR A 8 -39.75 -39.00 -12.25
C THR A 8 -39.80 -38.23 -13.57
N PHE A 9 -38.87 -37.32 -13.79
CA PHE A 9 -38.63 -36.69 -15.07
C PHE A 9 -37.40 -37.30 -15.71
N LEU A 10 -37.62 -38.21 -16.65
CA LEU A 10 -36.62 -38.76 -17.56
C LEU A 10 -36.34 -37.75 -18.65
N GLY A 11 -35.23 -37.01 -18.57
CA GLY A 11 -34.84 -35.98 -19.50
C GLY A 11 -33.68 -36.38 -20.40
N LEU A 12 -33.90 -36.30 -21.69
CA LEU A 12 -33.06 -36.56 -22.84
C LEU A 12 -31.61 -36.07 -22.65
N LEU A 13 -30.66 -36.95 -22.84
CA LEU A 13 -29.26 -36.60 -23.11
C LEU A 13 -29.15 -36.09 -24.56
N GLY A 14 -29.27 -34.79 -24.70
CA GLY A 14 -28.89 -34.08 -25.92
C GLY A 14 -27.38 -33.90 -25.91
N THR A 15 -26.62 -34.73 -26.62
CA THR A 15 -25.22 -34.49 -26.91
C THR A 15 -25.10 -33.30 -27.83
N SER A 16 -24.98 -32.11 -27.26
CA SER A 16 -24.61 -30.93 -28.03
C SER A 16 -23.08 -30.98 -28.21
N CYS A 17 -22.64 -31.39 -29.40
CA CYS A 17 -21.26 -31.23 -29.82
C CYS A 17 -20.95 -29.72 -29.97
N VAL A 18 -20.42 -29.14 -28.96
CA VAL A 18 -19.87 -27.79 -29.05
C VAL A 18 -18.60 -27.86 -29.90
N SER A 19 -18.56 -27.09 -30.98
CA SER A 19 -17.37 -26.96 -31.84
C SER A 19 -16.16 -26.62 -30.99
N THR A 20 -15.02 -27.31 -31.23
CA THR A 20 -13.74 -27.06 -30.55
C THR A 20 -13.34 -25.60 -30.52
N LYS A 21 -13.77 -24.84 -31.52
CA LYS A 21 -13.54 -23.38 -31.59
C LYS A 21 -14.40 -22.61 -30.58
N VAL A 22 -15.63 -23.02 -30.39
CA VAL A 22 -16.56 -22.43 -29.40
C VAL A 22 -16.13 -22.83 -28.00
N HIS A 23 -15.62 -24.07 -27.80
CA HIS A 23 -15.08 -24.51 -26.50
C HIS A 23 -13.84 -23.73 -26.14
N LYS A 24 -12.94 -23.48 -27.11
CA LYS A 24 -11.70 -22.73 -26.88
C LYS A 24 -11.99 -21.25 -26.57
N THR A 25 -12.90 -20.61 -27.32
CA THR A 25 -13.34 -19.24 -27.02
C THR A 25 -14.11 -19.14 -25.70
N LEU A 26 -14.83 -20.18 -25.32
CA LEU A 26 -15.50 -20.21 -24.02
C LEU A 26 -14.47 -20.40 -22.88
N GLN A 27 -13.46 -21.23 -23.11
CA GLN A 27 -12.36 -21.44 -22.17
C GLN A 27 -11.55 -20.15 -21.98
N GLU A 28 -11.17 -19.47 -23.05
CA GLU A 28 -10.47 -18.18 -22.99
C GLU A 28 -11.30 -17.12 -22.25
N LYS A 29 -12.60 -17.09 -22.49
CA LYS A 29 -13.51 -16.21 -21.74
C LYS A 29 -13.64 -16.61 -20.27
N TYR A 30 -13.67 -17.92 -20.01
CA TYR A 30 -13.72 -18.44 -18.65
C TYR A 30 -12.44 -18.08 -17.88
N ASP A 31 -11.26 -18.26 -18.51
CA ASP A 31 -9.95 -17.95 -17.89
C ASP A 31 -9.82 -16.42 -17.66
N LEU A 32 -10.30 -15.62 -18.62
CA LEU A 32 -10.32 -14.16 -18.46
C LEU A 32 -11.25 -13.73 -17.32
N LEU A 33 -12.45 -14.29 -17.28
CA LEU A 33 -13.44 -14.00 -16.23
C LEU A 33 -12.98 -14.54 -14.87
N SER A 34 -12.30 -15.69 -14.85
CA SER A 34 -11.68 -16.25 -13.64
C SER A 34 -10.61 -15.31 -13.09
N ASN A 35 -9.74 -14.82 -13.98
CA ASN A 35 -8.67 -13.90 -13.58
C ASN A 35 -9.23 -12.53 -13.11
N GLU A 36 -10.27 -12.04 -13.77
CA GLU A 36 -10.99 -10.83 -13.34
C GLU A 36 -11.71 -11.05 -12.00
N THR A 37 -12.26 -12.25 -11.81
CA THR A 37 -12.88 -12.65 -10.55
C THR A 37 -11.86 -12.72 -9.42
N ASP A 38 -10.66 -13.27 -9.69
CA ASP A 38 -9.57 -13.34 -8.71
C ASP A 38 -9.03 -11.94 -8.36
N GLN A 39 -8.89 -11.06 -9.35
CA GLN A 39 -8.53 -9.67 -9.13
C GLN A 39 -9.59 -8.92 -8.32
N LEU A 40 -10.85 -9.14 -8.66
CA LEU A 40 -11.98 -8.55 -7.92
C LEU A 40 -12.05 -9.11 -6.50
N ARG A 41 -11.77 -10.41 -6.33
CA ARG A 41 -11.70 -11.07 -5.03
C ARG A 41 -10.59 -10.49 -4.16
N HIS A 42 -9.38 -10.38 -4.72
CA HIS A 42 -8.25 -9.78 -4.03
C HIS A 42 -8.50 -8.31 -3.66
N LYS A 43 -9.10 -7.54 -4.59
CA LYS A 43 -9.52 -6.15 -4.34
C LYS A 43 -10.64 -6.08 -3.29
N SER A 44 -11.53 -7.07 -3.28
CA SER A 44 -12.58 -7.20 -2.28
C SER A 44 -11.99 -7.54 -0.90
N GLU A 45 -10.99 -8.44 -0.86
CA GLU A 45 -10.29 -8.81 0.38
C GLU A 45 -9.50 -7.63 0.97
N LEU A 46 -8.79 -6.87 0.12
CA LEU A 46 -8.13 -5.62 0.54
C LEU A 46 -9.14 -4.60 1.09
N ARG A 47 -10.24 -4.39 0.36
CA ARG A 47 -11.30 -3.49 0.83
C ARG A 47 -12.00 -4.00 2.09
N ALA A 48 -12.12 -5.32 2.24
CA ALA A 48 -12.68 -5.93 3.44
C ALA A 48 -11.73 -5.74 4.65
N ALA A 49 -10.41 -5.85 4.43
CA ALA A 49 -9.40 -5.54 5.44
C ALA A 49 -9.40 -4.06 5.84
N GLU A 50 -9.41 -3.16 4.84
CA GLU A 50 -9.53 -1.70 5.07
C GLU A 50 -10.85 -1.35 5.77
N ASN A 51 -11.96 -1.95 5.34
CA ASN A 51 -13.26 -1.76 6.00
C ASN A 51 -13.25 -2.29 7.43
N SER A 52 -12.60 -3.45 7.67
CA SER A 52 -12.48 -4.01 9.02
C SER A 52 -11.65 -3.10 9.94
N GLU A 53 -10.59 -2.49 9.42
CA GLU A 53 -9.77 -1.52 10.17
C GLU A 53 -10.52 -0.20 10.38
N LEU A 54 -11.22 0.27 9.35
CA LEU A 54 -12.11 1.43 9.44
C LEU A 54 -13.27 1.18 10.42
N GLU A 55 -13.90 0.00 10.36
CA GLU A 55 -14.96 -0.40 11.30
C GLU A 55 -14.44 -0.48 12.74
N ARG A 56 -13.21 -1.00 12.92
CA ARG A 56 -12.55 -1.03 14.23
C ARG A 56 -12.27 0.39 14.75
N THR A 57 -11.77 1.26 13.88
CA THR A 57 -11.52 2.67 14.20
C THR A 57 -12.84 3.41 14.47
N LEU A 58 -13.84 3.18 13.63
CA LEU A 58 -15.18 3.72 13.79
C LEU A 58 -15.84 3.19 15.08
N GLY A 59 -15.57 1.92 15.41
CA GLY A 59 -15.99 1.30 16.67
C GLY A 59 -15.29 1.92 17.89
N ASN A 60 -14.03 2.28 17.76
CA ASN A 60 -13.29 2.99 18.80
C ASN A 60 -13.85 4.40 18.99
N VAL A 61 -13.98 5.16 17.90
CA VAL A 61 -14.54 6.52 17.91
C VAL A 61 -15.97 6.52 18.40
N ARG A 62 -16.80 5.53 17.99
CA ARG A 62 -18.16 5.40 18.53
C ARG A 62 -18.18 5.14 20.02
N ARG A 63 -17.25 4.29 20.51
CA ARG A 63 -17.15 4.05 21.97
C ARG A 63 -16.78 5.33 22.72
N GLU A 64 -15.83 6.08 22.18
CA GLU A 64 -15.41 7.37 22.75
C GLU A 64 -16.53 8.41 22.70
N VAL A 65 -17.24 8.50 21.57
CA VAL A 65 -18.43 9.37 21.44
C VAL A 65 -19.53 8.96 22.41
N ASN A 66 -19.81 7.65 22.54
CA ASN A 66 -20.80 7.17 23.50
C ASN A 66 -20.38 7.46 24.93
N GLN A 67 -19.11 7.29 25.26
CA GLN A 67 -18.57 7.60 26.57
C GLN A 67 -18.65 9.10 26.89
N LEU A 68 -18.35 9.95 25.91
CA LEU A 68 -18.51 11.40 25.99
C LEU A 68 -20.00 11.80 26.10
N GLN A 69 -20.89 11.07 25.40
CA GLN A 69 -22.34 11.29 25.50
C GLN A 69 -22.85 10.87 26.88
N GLU A 70 -22.43 9.72 27.43
CA GLU A 70 -22.76 9.26 28.77
C GLU A 70 -22.25 10.26 29.83
N ASP A 71 -21.00 10.70 29.72
CA ASP A 71 -20.41 11.73 30.58
C ASP A 71 -21.21 13.05 30.49
N THR A 72 -21.60 13.43 29.28
CA THR A 72 -22.38 14.65 29.05
C THR A 72 -23.79 14.49 29.66
N THR A 73 -24.39 13.31 29.50
CA THR A 73 -25.71 13.02 30.08
C THR A 73 -25.66 13.01 31.62
N MET A 74 -24.61 12.39 32.18
CA MET A 74 -24.39 12.44 33.63
C MET A 74 -24.19 13.88 34.13
N LYS A 75 -23.46 14.70 33.36
CA LYS A 75 -23.26 16.12 33.67
C LYS A 75 -24.56 16.92 33.54
N PHE A 76 -25.41 16.60 32.55
CA PHE A 76 -26.76 17.20 32.45
C PHE A 76 -27.69 16.81 33.61
N ASP A 77 -27.63 15.55 34.02
CA ASP A 77 -28.43 15.07 35.16
C ASP A 77 -27.88 15.66 36.46
N GLU A 78 -26.55 15.81 36.60
CA GLU A 78 -25.92 16.50 37.73
C GLU A 78 -26.32 18.01 37.76
N ILE A 79 -26.33 18.68 36.61
CA ILE A 79 -26.78 20.06 36.44
C ILE A 79 -28.28 20.18 36.80
N ARG A 80 -29.11 19.23 36.38
CA ARG A 80 -30.54 19.18 36.70
C ARG A 80 -30.75 18.99 38.20
N ALA A 81 -29.98 18.07 38.81
CA ALA A 81 -30.00 17.85 40.24
C ALA A 81 -29.51 19.07 41.03
N LEU A 82 -28.47 19.73 40.51
CA LEU A 82 -27.93 20.97 41.07
C LEU A 82 -28.94 22.12 40.97
N LYS A 83 -29.64 22.24 39.82
CA LYS A 83 -30.70 23.21 39.60
C LYS A 83 -31.89 22.98 40.60
N THR A 84 -32.24 21.72 40.77
CA THR A 84 -33.31 21.34 41.74
C THR A 84 -32.89 21.65 43.20
N LYS A 85 -31.59 21.44 43.52
CA LYS A 85 -31.05 21.85 44.84
C LYS A 85 -31.06 23.37 45.00
N TYR A 86 -30.66 24.10 43.97
CA TYR A 86 -30.62 25.56 43.96
C TYR A 86 -32.02 26.16 44.14
N ASP A 87 -33.02 25.67 43.38
CA ASP A 87 -34.42 26.14 43.48
C ASP A 87 -35.01 25.85 44.86
N ARG A 88 -34.65 24.69 45.47
CA ARG A 88 -35.04 24.35 46.82
C ARG A 88 -34.39 25.27 47.87
N LEU A 89 -33.08 25.51 47.66
CA LEU A 89 -32.35 26.39 48.57
C LEU A 89 -32.84 27.83 48.49
N SER A 90 -33.16 28.30 47.27
CA SER A 90 -33.77 29.62 47.06
C SER A 90 -35.12 29.75 47.80
N LYS A 91 -36.01 28.75 47.68
CA LYS A 91 -37.27 28.74 48.39
C LYS A 91 -37.10 28.69 49.91
N GLN A 92 -36.11 27.94 50.41
CA GLN A 92 -35.77 27.92 51.83
C GLN A 92 -35.17 29.25 52.28
N TYR A 93 -34.37 29.87 51.42
CA TYR A 93 -33.78 31.19 51.69
C TYR A 93 -34.87 32.26 51.81
N ASP A 94 -35.81 32.30 50.85
CA ASP A 94 -36.94 33.22 50.87
C ASP A 94 -37.80 33.01 52.12
N TYR A 95 -38.02 31.73 52.51
CA TYR A 95 -38.71 31.36 53.73
C TYR A 95 -37.92 31.73 55.00
N LEU A 96 -36.58 31.63 54.93
CA LEU A 96 -35.71 31.93 56.04
C LEU A 96 -35.39 33.43 56.17
N LEU A 97 -35.39 34.16 55.05
CA LEU A 97 -35.29 35.66 55.04
C LEU A 97 -36.46 36.30 55.80
N ASP A 98 -37.59 35.67 55.69
CA ASP A 98 -38.79 36.16 56.35
C ASP A 98 -38.78 35.91 57.88
N ASN A 99 -37.98 35.00 58.36
CA ASN A 99 -38.10 34.52 59.75
C ASN A 99 -36.91 34.68 60.70
N ASN A 100 -35.64 34.98 60.24
CA ASN A 100 -34.57 35.25 61.26
C ASN A 100 -33.17 35.62 60.70
N SER A 101 -32.53 36.60 61.28
CA SER A 101 -31.22 37.10 60.97
C SER A 101 -30.05 36.10 61.21
N THR A 102 -30.24 35.08 62.03
CA THR A 102 -29.26 34.06 62.33
C THR A 102 -29.07 33.04 61.19
N LEU A 103 -30.06 32.85 60.38
CA LEU A 103 -30.01 31.92 59.25
C LEU A 103 -29.30 32.52 58.02
N ILE A 104 -29.23 33.87 57.93
CA ILE A 104 -28.51 34.57 56.86
C ILE A 104 -27.02 34.25 56.88
N ALA A 105 -26.41 34.10 58.06
CA ALA A 105 -24.99 33.74 58.19
C ALA A 105 -24.68 32.28 57.75
N ALA A 106 -25.60 31.35 58.01
CA ALA A 106 -25.48 29.95 57.57
C ALA A 106 -25.68 29.86 56.04
N SER A 107 -26.74 30.55 55.54
CA SER A 107 -27.00 30.63 54.10
C SER A 107 -25.87 31.30 53.32
N ALA A 108 -25.19 32.32 53.87
CA ALA A 108 -24.03 32.94 53.24
C ALA A 108 -22.83 31.98 53.10
N ARG A 109 -22.67 31.04 54.07
CA ARG A 109 -21.62 30.01 54.00
C ARG A 109 -21.95 28.97 52.91
N GLU A 110 -23.19 28.60 52.80
CA GLU A 110 -23.67 27.63 51.83
C GLU A 110 -23.61 28.17 50.38
N ASN A 111 -23.98 29.45 50.20
CA ASN A 111 -23.81 30.14 48.92
C ASN A 111 -22.37 30.25 48.49
N LYS A 112 -21.42 30.44 49.42
CA LYS A 112 -19.98 30.45 49.12
C LYS A 112 -19.50 29.08 48.65
N ALA A 113 -19.92 28.01 49.31
CA ALA A 113 -19.58 26.64 48.87
C ALA A 113 -20.12 26.34 47.48
N LEU A 114 -21.36 26.76 47.18
CA LEU A 114 -21.95 26.60 45.84
C LEU A 114 -21.21 27.38 44.76
N MET A 115 -20.77 28.62 45.08
CA MET A 115 -19.92 29.42 44.16
C MET A 115 -18.54 28.77 43.93
N ASP A 116 -17.96 28.20 44.97
CA ASP A 116 -16.70 27.48 44.86
C ASP A 116 -16.87 26.21 43.95
N ASP A 117 -17.98 25.48 44.13
CA ASP A 117 -18.32 24.33 43.29
C ASP A 117 -18.61 24.72 41.83
N LEU A 118 -19.31 25.81 41.58
CA LEU A 118 -19.54 26.38 40.25
C LEU A 118 -18.22 26.80 39.58
N SER A 119 -17.33 27.44 40.34
CA SER A 119 -16.01 27.80 39.85
C SER A 119 -15.17 26.58 39.46
N ILE A 120 -15.22 25.52 40.28
CA ILE A 120 -14.57 24.23 39.99
C ILE A 120 -15.16 23.61 38.72
N MET A 121 -16.49 23.65 38.57
CA MET A 121 -17.17 23.09 37.40
C MET A 121 -16.85 23.86 36.11
N GLN A 122 -16.81 25.18 36.17
CA GLN A 122 -16.36 26.02 35.06
C GLN A 122 -14.92 25.73 34.67
N SER A 123 -14.03 25.58 35.67
CA SER A 123 -12.62 25.22 35.42
C SER A 123 -12.47 23.84 34.76
N ARG A 124 -13.31 22.86 35.16
CA ARG A 124 -13.32 21.53 34.55
C ARG A 124 -13.86 21.55 33.12
N LEU A 125 -14.91 22.35 32.86
CA LEU A 125 -15.43 22.55 31.50
C LEU A 125 -14.40 23.17 30.58
N GLN A 126 -13.73 24.22 31.03
CA GLN A 126 -12.69 24.88 30.26
C GLN A 126 -11.52 23.93 29.96
N ALA A 127 -11.06 23.17 30.98
CA ALA A 127 -9.99 22.18 30.77
C ALA A 127 -10.38 21.09 29.77
N LYS A 128 -11.66 20.66 29.77
CA LYS A 128 -12.17 19.69 28.80
C LYS A 128 -12.29 20.28 27.40
N GLU A 129 -12.72 21.53 27.29
CA GLU A 129 -12.77 22.24 26.01
C GLU A 129 -11.35 22.43 25.41
N ASP A 130 -10.39 22.80 26.22
CA ASP A 130 -8.99 22.93 25.81
C ASP A 130 -8.39 21.58 25.38
N SER A 131 -8.71 20.48 26.10
CA SER A 131 -8.33 19.13 25.73
C SER A 131 -8.93 18.72 24.38
N LEU A 132 -10.23 18.90 24.20
CA LEU A 132 -10.94 18.62 22.96
C LEU A 132 -10.39 19.42 21.77
N ASN A 133 -10.08 20.70 21.99
CA ASN A 133 -9.47 21.54 20.95
C ASN A 133 -8.07 21.04 20.58
N THR A 134 -7.32 20.52 21.54
CA THR A 134 -5.99 19.95 21.29
C THR A 134 -6.09 18.67 20.48
N GLU A 135 -7.01 17.76 20.86
CA GLU A 135 -7.26 16.52 20.13
C GLU A 135 -7.79 16.77 18.72
N ARG A 136 -8.70 17.74 18.56
CA ARG A 136 -9.20 18.16 17.25
C ARG A 136 -8.07 18.64 16.34
N ARG A 137 -7.18 19.49 16.86
CA ARG A 137 -6.00 19.96 16.10
C ARG A 137 -5.05 18.82 15.74
N ALA A 138 -4.89 17.83 16.63
CA ALA A 138 -4.09 16.64 16.33
C ALA A 138 -4.74 15.79 15.23
N LEU A 139 -6.04 15.60 15.30
CA LEU A 139 -6.81 14.88 14.27
C LEU A 139 -6.72 15.58 12.90
N GLU A 140 -6.92 16.90 12.87
CA GLU A 140 -6.81 17.70 11.64
C GLU A 140 -5.39 17.63 11.03
N ARG A 141 -4.35 17.59 11.87
CA ARG A 141 -2.97 17.37 11.41
C ARG A 141 -2.79 15.97 10.83
N GLY A 142 -3.31 14.95 11.51
CA GLY A 142 -3.27 13.57 11.03
C GLY A 142 -3.98 13.41 9.69
N GLN A 143 -5.17 13.99 9.54
CA GLN A 143 -5.92 13.95 8.27
C GLN A 143 -5.17 14.64 7.12
N ARG A 144 -4.58 15.81 7.37
CA ARG A 144 -3.75 16.49 6.36
C ARG A 144 -2.56 15.64 5.94
N ARG A 145 -1.93 14.97 6.92
CA ARG A 145 -0.80 14.09 6.67
C ARG A 145 -1.16 12.89 5.82
N VAL A 146 -2.29 12.25 6.13
CA VAL A 146 -2.81 11.12 5.32
C VAL A 146 -3.05 11.58 3.89
N ALA A 147 -3.71 12.71 3.69
CA ALA A 147 -3.99 13.24 2.36
C ALA A 147 -2.71 13.57 1.57
N GLU A 148 -1.67 14.07 2.23
CA GLU A 148 -0.36 14.35 1.65
C GLU A 148 0.35 13.06 1.21
N LEU A 149 0.41 12.07 2.11
CA LEU A 149 0.98 10.74 1.80
C LEU A 149 0.26 10.05 0.64
N GLU A 150 -1.07 10.07 0.64
CA GLU A 150 -1.86 9.54 -0.49
C GLU A 150 -1.56 10.29 -1.79
N GLY A 151 -1.32 11.59 -1.72
CA GLY A 151 -0.92 12.41 -2.86
C GLY A 151 0.43 11.97 -3.44
N VAL A 152 1.42 11.72 -2.58
CA VAL A 152 2.75 11.23 -2.98
C VAL A 152 2.65 9.84 -3.60
N ILE A 153 1.92 8.91 -2.96
CA ILE A 153 1.73 7.55 -3.47
C ILE A 153 1.08 7.58 -4.86
N ARG A 154 0.05 8.40 -5.07
CA ARG A 154 -0.59 8.52 -6.40
C ARG A 154 0.36 9.08 -7.45
N ARG A 155 1.21 10.05 -7.12
CA ARG A 155 2.23 10.58 -8.05
C ARG A 155 3.23 9.50 -8.43
N GLN A 156 3.74 8.75 -7.45
CA GLN A 156 4.69 7.66 -7.68
C GLN A 156 4.09 6.55 -8.56
N ASP A 157 2.88 6.11 -8.28
CA ASP A 157 2.19 5.10 -9.10
C ASP A 157 2.00 5.57 -10.56
N SER A 158 1.65 6.83 -10.75
CA SER A 158 1.55 7.45 -12.07
C SER A 158 2.90 7.48 -12.80
N THR A 159 3.98 7.85 -12.09
CA THR A 159 5.33 7.88 -12.63
C THR A 159 5.78 6.48 -13.07
N VAL A 160 5.56 5.47 -12.24
CA VAL A 160 5.93 4.08 -12.57
C VAL A 160 5.18 3.58 -13.80
N LYS A 161 3.88 3.85 -13.87
CA LYS A 161 3.06 3.49 -15.06
C LYS A 161 3.54 4.17 -16.32
N TYR A 162 3.87 5.45 -16.23
CA TYR A 162 4.42 6.22 -17.35
C TYR A 162 5.75 5.67 -17.81
N VAL A 163 6.70 5.43 -16.89
CA VAL A 163 8.01 4.86 -17.20
C VAL A 163 7.87 3.47 -17.82
N ARG A 164 7.02 2.62 -17.25
CA ARG A 164 6.72 1.30 -17.83
C ARG A 164 6.29 1.42 -19.28
N GLN A 165 5.36 2.32 -19.59
CA GLN A 165 4.86 2.51 -20.96
C GLN A 165 5.98 2.98 -21.88
N LYS A 166 6.75 3.97 -21.49
CA LYS A 166 7.90 4.48 -22.27
C LYS A 166 8.94 3.42 -22.54
N VAL A 167 9.27 2.61 -21.53
CA VAL A 167 10.20 1.48 -21.69
C VAL A 167 9.63 0.42 -22.63
N ALA A 168 8.35 0.06 -22.48
CA ALA A 168 7.72 -0.91 -23.36
C ALA A 168 7.70 -0.43 -24.81
N ASP A 169 7.40 0.84 -25.05
CA ASP A 169 7.39 1.45 -26.39
C ASP A 169 8.81 1.46 -27.02
N ALA A 170 9.82 1.86 -26.25
CA ALA A 170 11.21 1.90 -26.73
C ALA A 170 11.80 0.51 -27.03
N LEU A 171 11.29 -0.52 -26.36
CA LEU A 171 11.77 -1.90 -26.47
C LEU A 171 10.83 -2.80 -27.29
N LEU A 172 9.82 -2.23 -27.98
CA LEU A 172 8.82 -2.98 -28.73
C LEU A 172 9.44 -3.93 -29.77
N GLY A 173 10.53 -3.52 -30.43
CA GLY A 173 11.26 -4.32 -31.42
C GLY A 173 11.96 -5.57 -30.85
N PHE A 174 12.14 -5.66 -29.54
CA PHE A 174 12.78 -6.75 -28.82
C PHE A 174 11.80 -7.62 -28.04
N THR A 175 10.56 -7.17 -27.87
CA THR A 175 9.49 -7.92 -27.18
C THR A 175 9.23 -9.26 -27.88
N GLY A 176 9.16 -10.35 -27.12
CA GLY A 176 9.01 -11.71 -27.65
C GLY A 176 10.30 -12.33 -28.23
N LYS A 177 11.43 -11.59 -28.19
CA LYS A 177 12.75 -12.08 -28.57
C LYS A 177 13.67 -12.18 -27.34
N GLY A 178 13.16 -12.64 -26.22
CA GLY A 178 13.89 -12.74 -24.95
C GLY A 178 13.87 -11.47 -24.10
N LEU A 179 12.91 -10.54 -24.35
CA LEU A 179 12.71 -9.35 -23.55
C LEU A 179 11.25 -9.24 -23.11
N THR A 180 11.05 -8.98 -21.80
CA THR A 180 9.73 -8.72 -21.20
C THR A 180 9.79 -7.49 -20.29
N VAL A 181 8.67 -6.74 -20.22
CA VAL A 181 8.52 -5.58 -19.34
C VAL A 181 7.30 -5.80 -18.47
N ASN A 182 7.52 -5.98 -17.18
CA ASN A 182 6.49 -6.26 -16.20
C ASN A 182 6.50 -5.21 -15.08
N MET A 183 5.37 -5.08 -14.39
CA MET A 183 5.27 -4.26 -13.19
C MET A 183 4.89 -5.15 -12.00
N ARG A 184 5.68 -5.06 -10.93
CA ARG A 184 5.44 -5.78 -9.65
C ARG A 184 5.85 -4.86 -8.51
N ASP A 185 5.05 -4.82 -7.46
CA ASP A 185 5.35 -4.10 -6.21
C ASP A 185 5.77 -2.63 -6.40
N GLY A 186 5.08 -1.93 -7.32
CA GLY A 186 5.40 -0.53 -7.62
C GLY A 186 6.73 -0.31 -8.32
N LYS A 187 7.32 -1.35 -8.93
CA LYS A 187 8.58 -1.28 -9.70
C LYS A 187 8.37 -1.84 -11.10
N VAL A 188 9.15 -1.33 -12.05
CA VAL A 188 9.18 -1.85 -13.43
C VAL A 188 10.36 -2.81 -13.56
N TYR A 189 10.08 -4.02 -14.00
CA TYR A 189 11.06 -5.06 -14.28
C TYR A 189 11.20 -5.23 -15.78
N VAL A 190 12.37 -4.90 -16.30
CA VAL A 190 12.77 -5.22 -17.68
C VAL A 190 13.65 -6.46 -17.61
N SER A 191 13.08 -7.60 -17.96
CA SER A 191 13.79 -8.88 -17.94
C SER A 191 14.31 -9.19 -19.35
N LEU A 192 15.60 -9.42 -19.46
CA LEU A 192 16.29 -9.77 -20.69
C LEU A 192 16.89 -11.16 -20.52
N GLU A 193 16.51 -12.08 -21.38
CA GLU A 193 17.13 -13.40 -21.42
C GLU A 193 18.63 -13.26 -21.76
N ASN A 194 19.45 -14.10 -21.14
CA ASN A 194 20.88 -14.08 -21.40
C ASN A 194 21.24 -14.42 -22.85
N SER A 195 20.41 -15.19 -23.54
CA SER A 195 20.53 -15.47 -24.97
C SER A 195 20.53 -14.21 -25.87
N LEU A 196 19.77 -13.18 -25.45
CA LEU A 196 19.72 -11.89 -26.13
C LEU A 196 20.98 -11.06 -25.85
N LEU A 197 21.49 -11.12 -24.62
CA LEU A 197 22.55 -10.23 -24.14
C LEU A 197 23.94 -10.82 -24.31
N PHE A 198 24.13 -12.13 -24.13
CA PHE A 198 25.46 -12.73 -23.99
C PHE A 198 25.59 -14.01 -24.81
N ALA A 199 26.79 -14.24 -25.36
CA ALA A 199 27.14 -15.58 -25.83
C ALA A 199 27.25 -16.57 -24.66
N PRO A 200 27.09 -17.90 -24.89
CA PRO A 200 27.24 -18.90 -23.85
C PRO A 200 28.56 -18.76 -23.07
N GLY A 201 28.45 -18.73 -21.74
CA GLY A 201 29.60 -18.57 -20.84
C GLY A 201 30.21 -17.17 -20.82
N SER A 202 29.74 -16.23 -21.65
CA SER A 202 30.25 -14.87 -21.74
C SER A 202 29.54 -13.92 -20.79
N TRP A 203 30.24 -12.86 -20.44
CA TRP A 203 29.72 -11.66 -19.77
C TRP A 203 29.82 -10.38 -20.63
N LEU A 204 30.36 -10.52 -21.85
CA LEU A 204 30.42 -9.42 -22.83
C LEU A 204 29.10 -9.35 -23.61
N VAL A 205 28.50 -8.17 -23.64
CA VAL A 205 27.21 -7.96 -24.30
C VAL A 205 27.33 -8.02 -25.81
N ALA A 206 26.48 -8.81 -26.46
CA ALA A 206 26.40 -8.94 -27.91
C ALA A 206 25.73 -7.72 -28.55
N THR A 207 25.93 -7.52 -29.84
CA THR A 207 25.48 -6.33 -30.59
C THR A 207 23.97 -6.08 -30.45
N ASN A 208 23.14 -7.13 -30.56
CA ASN A 208 21.69 -6.99 -30.42
C ASN A 208 21.29 -6.55 -28.99
N GLY A 209 21.98 -7.07 -27.97
CA GLY A 209 21.80 -6.66 -26.59
C GLY A 209 22.24 -5.22 -26.37
N GLN A 210 23.32 -4.77 -27.01
CA GLN A 210 23.77 -3.37 -26.92
C GLN A 210 22.70 -2.41 -27.42
N LEU A 211 22.11 -2.67 -28.60
CA LEU A 211 21.04 -1.84 -29.16
C LEU A 211 19.82 -1.73 -28.24
N ALA A 212 19.42 -2.85 -27.61
CA ALA A 212 18.32 -2.84 -26.67
C ALA A 212 18.66 -1.99 -25.42
N LEU A 213 19.87 -2.12 -24.90
CA LEU A 213 20.35 -1.36 -23.74
C LEU A 213 20.53 0.14 -24.06
N GLU A 214 20.99 0.49 -25.26
CA GLU A 214 21.10 1.87 -25.70
C GLU A 214 19.72 2.56 -25.79
N ASN A 215 18.72 1.87 -26.36
CA ASN A 215 17.36 2.37 -26.39
C ASN A 215 16.80 2.58 -24.97
N LEU A 216 17.03 1.62 -24.08
CA LEU A 216 16.63 1.73 -22.68
C LEU A 216 17.35 2.89 -21.98
N ALA A 217 18.66 3.05 -22.21
CA ALA A 217 19.44 4.14 -21.65
C ALA A 217 18.89 5.51 -22.03
N GLY A 218 18.41 5.68 -23.27
CA GLY A 218 17.74 6.90 -23.72
C GLY A 218 16.51 7.22 -22.86
N VAL A 219 15.63 6.22 -22.65
CA VAL A 219 14.44 6.39 -21.80
C VAL A 219 14.81 6.70 -20.36
N LEU A 220 15.85 6.03 -19.81
CA LEU A 220 16.29 6.26 -18.44
C LEU A 220 16.95 7.63 -18.24
N ALA A 221 17.60 8.16 -19.27
CA ALA A 221 18.17 9.52 -19.25
C ALA A 221 17.09 10.60 -19.17
N GLU A 222 15.95 10.39 -19.84
CA GLU A 222 14.80 11.31 -19.80
C GLU A 222 14.04 11.26 -18.48
N ASN A 223 14.03 10.09 -17.82
CA ASN A 223 13.25 9.85 -16.60
C ASN A 223 14.16 9.82 -15.36
N LYS A 224 14.42 11.02 -14.79
CA LYS A 224 15.40 11.19 -13.71
C LYS A 224 14.91 10.70 -12.33
N ASP A 225 13.61 10.53 -12.16
CA ASP A 225 12.96 10.24 -10.89
C ASP A 225 12.87 8.73 -10.57
N VAL A 226 13.71 7.91 -11.24
CA VAL A 226 13.79 6.48 -10.98
C VAL A 226 15.23 6.04 -10.71
N SER A 227 15.41 5.18 -9.75
CA SER A 227 16.66 4.47 -9.50
C SER A 227 16.68 3.17 -10.31
N VAL A 228 17.85 2.77 -10.75
CA VAL A 228 18.05 1.62 -11.63
C VAL A 228 18.91 0.58 -10.90
N LEU A 229 18.38 -0.61 -10.71
CA LEU A 229 19.12 -1.76 -10.20
C LEU A 229 19.22 -2.81 -11.33
N VAL A 230 20.43 -3.17 -11.69
CA VAL A 230 20.69 -4.23 -12.67
C VAL A 230 21.08 -5.49 -11.92
N GLU A 231 20.24 -6.52 -11.98
CA GLU A 231 20.49 -7.82 -11.35
C GLU A 231 20.79 -8.90 -12.40
N GLY A 232 21.94 -9.56 -12.26
CA GLY A 232 22.29 -10.75 -13.04
C GLY A 232 21.83 -12.02 -12.34
N HIS A 233 21.27 -12.96 -13.10
CA HIS A 233 20.84 -14.27 -12.62
C HIS A 233 21.41 -15.38 -13.50
N THR A 234 21.66 -16.52 -12.90
CA THR A 234 22.07 -17.75 -13.59
C THR A 234 21.04 -18.87 -13.33
N ASP A 235 21.18 -19.96 -14.03
CA ASP A 235 20.60 -21.24 -13.64
C ASP A 235 21.48 -21.92 -12.57
N ASN A 236 21.13 -23.13 -12.19
CA ASN A 236 21.86 -23.94 -11.20
C ASN A 236 22.99 -24.77 -11.79
N ASP A 237 23.31 -24.63 -13.09
CA ASP A 237 24.50 -25.26 -13.65
C ASP A 237 25.75 -24.55 -13.15
N ALA A 238 26.66 -25.32 -12.56
CA ALA A 238 27.85 -24.76 -11.97
C ALA A 238 28.74 -24.13 -13.04
N TYR A 239 28.90 -22.79 -13.00
CA TYR A 239 29.88 -22.12 -13.83
C TYR A 239 31.29 -22.38 -13.28
N ARG A 240 32.17 -22.85 -14.15
CA ARG A 240 33.59 -23.11 -13.84
C ARG A 240 34.47 -22.35 -14.82
N GLY A 241 34.71 -21.09 -14.53
CA GLY A 241 35.59 -20.24 -15.32
C GLY A 241 37.07 -20.45 -14.99
N GLN A 242 37.95 -20.19 -15.95
CA GLN A 242 39.41 -20.26 -15.76
C GLN A 242 40.06 -18.90 -15.47
N SER A 243 39.27 -17.85 -15.31
CA SER A 243 39.71 -16.48 -15.10
C SER A 243 39.32 -15.92 -13.73
N GLN A 244 39.16 -14.62 -13.62
CA GLN A 244 38.68 -13.95 -12.41
C GLN A 244 37.22 -14.28 -12.06
N VAL A 245 36.42 -14.76 -13.03
CA VAL A 245 35.04 -15.20 -12.84
C VAL A 245 35.05 -16.70 -12.56
N LYS A 246 34.77 -17.12 -11.35
CA LYS A 246 34.96 -18.48 -10.86
C LYS A 246 33.67 -19.28 -10.78
N ASP A 247 32.58 -18.64 -10.38
CA ASP A 247 31.30 -19.25 -10.07
C ASP A 247 30.10 -18.42 -10.59
N ASN A 248 28.90 -18.88 -10.27
CA ASN A 248 27.65 -18.23 -10.68
C ASN A 248 27.46 -16.84 -10.03
N TRP A 249 28.03 -16.61 -8.83
CA TRP A 249 28.02 -15.28 -8.21
C TRP A 249 28.85 -14.31 -9.04
N ASP A 250 30.11 -14.65 -9.31
CA ASP A 250 31.00 -13.80 -10.12
C ASP A 250 30.40 -13.53 -11.49
N LEU A 251 29.89 -14.59 -12.16
CA LEU A 251 29.29 -14.46 -13.50
C LEU A 251 28.10 -13.52 -13.52
N SER A 252 27.22 -13.64 -12.55
CA SER A 252 26.03 -12.81 -12.45
C SER A 252 26.36 -11.34 -12.20
N VAL A 253 27.31 -11.06 -11.30
CA VAL A 253 27.82 -9.69 -11.03
C VAL A 253 28.52 -9.12 -12.25
N MET A 254 29.37 -9.87 -12.92
CA MET A 254 30.11 -9.41 -14.11
C MET A 254 29.14 -9.07 -15.24
N ARG A 255 28.10 -9.85 -15.46
CA ARG A 255 27.07 -9.57 -16.45
C ARG A 255 26.31 -8.29 -16.12
N ALA A 256 25.85 -8.14 -14.88
CA ALA A 256 25.20 -6.91 -14.43
C ALA A 256 26.11 -5.67 -14.60
N THR A 257 27.38 -5.79 -14.22
CA THR A 257 28.34 -4.70 -14.36
C THR A 257 28.57 -4.29 -15.83
N ASN A 258 28.62 -5.24 -16.74
CA ASN A 258 28.78 -4.91 -18.16
C ASN A 258 27.52 -4.26 -18.75
N VAL A 259 26.33 -4.68 -18.31
CA VAL A 259 25.08 -4.00 -18.67
C VAL A 259 25.10 -2.56 -18.14
N VAL A 260 25.48 -2.35 -16.88
CA VAL A 260 25.60 -1.01 -16.28
C VAL A 260 26.57 -0.12 -17.11
N LYS A 261 27.72 -0.65 -17.51
CA LYS A 261 28.68 0.12 -18.33
C LYS A 261 28.08 0.58 -19.66
N ILE A 262 27.24 -0.24 -20.30
CA ILE A 262 26.57 0.15 -21.54
C ILE A 262 25.50 1.20 -21.26
N LEU A 263 24.66 1.00 -20.25
CA LEU A 263 23.64 1.98 -19.88
C LEU A 263 24.23 3.33 -19.52
N THR A 264 25.41 3.34 -18.86
CA THR A 264 26.10 4.57 -18.45
C THR A 264 27.00 5.17 -19.48
N SER A 265 27.26 4.49 -20.59
CA SER A 265 27.96 5.08 -21.75
C SER A 265 27.11 6.14 -22.46
N ASN A 266 25.79 6.10 -22.28
CA ASN A 266 24.91 7.17 -22.71
C ASN A 266 25.05 8.37 -21.76
N ALA A 267 25.49 9.51 -22.31
CA ALA A 267 25.84 10.71 -21.53
C ALA A 267 24.71 11.33 -20.68
N GLY A 268 23.48 10.88 -20.84
CA GLY A 268 22.33 11.41 -20.12
C GLY A 268 21.98 10.68 -18.80
N LEU A 269 22.54 9.49 -18.56
CA LEU A 269 22.21 8.70 -17.38
C LEU A 269 23.17 8.98 -16.21
N ASP A 270 22.66 9.51 -15.11
CA ASP A 270 23.44 9.75 -13.90
C ASP A 270 23.86 8.42 -13.24
N GLN A 271 25.16 8.20 -13.14
CA GLN A 271 25.74 6.98 -12.55
C GLN A 271 25.40 6.78 -11.08
N LYS A 272 25.02 7.84 -10.35
CA LYS A 272 24.58 7.74 -8.94
C LYS A 272 23.26 7.00 -8.78
N ARG A 273 22.46 6.93 -9.85
CA ARG A 273 21.14 6.30 -9.85
C ARG A 273 21.17 4.82 -10.21
N ILE A 274 22.34 4.28 -10.61
CA ILE A 274 22.45 2.92 -11.11
C ILE A 274 23.31 2.06 -10.22
N THR A 275 22.86 0.84 -9.97
CA THR A 275 23.56 -0.17 -9.16
C THR A 275 23.63 -1.49 -9.94
N ALA A 276 24.76 -2.18 -9.87
CA ALA A 276 24.91 -3.54 -10.36
C ALA A 276 24.87 -4.52 -9.20
N ALA A 277 24.14 -5.62 -9.36
CA ALA A 277 24.07 -6.71 -8.39
C ALA A 277 24.08 -8.08 -9.09
N GLY A 278 24.56 -9.10 -8.40
CA GLY A 278 24.43 -10.49 -8.81
C GLY A 278 23.55 -11.25 -7.84
N ARG A 279 22.78 -12.21 -8.34
CA ARG A 279 21.94 -13.13 -7.55
C ARG A 279 22.36 -14.59 -7.72
N GLY A 280 23.32 -14.85 -8.63
CA GLY A 280 23.68 -16.24 -8.95
C GLY A 280 22.48 -17.06 -9.36
N GLU A 281 22.40 -18.27 -8.86
CA GLU A 281 21.32 -19.26 -9.08
C GLU A 281 20.20 -19.20 -8.01
N TYR A 282 20.32 -18.33 -7.00
CA TYR A 282 19.53 -18.41 -5.76
C TYR A 282 18.16 -17.73 -5.83
N VAL A 283 17.85 -17.07 -6.93
CA VAL A 283 16.55 -16.42 -7.14
C VAL A 283 15.97 -16.85 -8.50
N PRO A 284 15.65 -18.13 -8.67
CA PRO A 284 15.06 -18.64 -9.91
C PRO A 284 13.62 -18.16 -10.04
N LEU A 285 13.17 -17.88 -11.27
CA LEU A 285 11.76 -17.61 -11.59
C LEU A 285 10.94 -18.88 -11.68
N VAL A 286 11.57 -19.96 -12.15
CA VAL A 286 10.98 -21.28 -12.32
C VAL A 286 11.98 -22.34 -11.84
N GLU A 287 11.51 -23.53 -11.54
CA GLU A 287 12.39 -24.64 -11.16
C GLU A 287 13.40 -24.97 -12.25
N ASN A 288 14.66 -25.22 -11.89
CA ASN A 288 15.75 -25.56 -12.80
C ASN A 288 15.70 -27.02 -13.28
N ASN A 289 14.54 -27.52 -13.67
CA ASN A 289 14.28 -28.92 -13.99
C ASN A 289 14.30 -29.27 -15.49
N SER A 290 14.36 -28.25 -16.38
CA SER A 290 14.47 -28.44 -17.81
C SER A 290 15.40 -27.38 -18.42
N SER A 291 15.85 -27.61 -19.67
CA SER A 291 16.67 -26.65 -20.42
C SER A 291 15.96 -25.32 -20.68
N GLU A 292 14.66 -25.38 -20.92
CA GLU A 292 13.77 -24.23 -21.12
C GLU A 292 13.65 -23.40 -19.84
N ASN A 293 13.41 -24.07 -18.72
CA ASN A 293 13.32 -23.41 -17.42
C ASN A 293 14.64 -22.76 -16.99
N LYS A 294 15.76 -23.48 -17.23
CA LYS A 294 17.08 -22.89 -17.01
C LYS A 294 17.33 -21.67 -17.90
N ALA A 295 16.85 -21.67 -19.15
CA ALA A 295 16.95 -20.51 -20.03
C ALA A 295 16.18 -19.30 -19.46
N ILE A 296 15.01 -19.50 -18.89
CA ILE A 296 14.23 -18.45 -18.21
C ILE A 296 14.99 -17.89 -16.99
N ASN A 297 15.65 -18.77 -16.22
CA ASN A 297 16.41 -18.38 -15.04
C ASN A 297 17.70 -17.61 -15.41
N ARG A 298 18.34 -17.96 -16.53
CA ARG A 298 19.48 -17.21 -17.07
C ARG A 298 19.01 -15.89 -17.68
N ARG A 299 18.91 -14.86 -16.86
CA ARG A 299 18.41 -13.54 -17.24
C ARG A 299 19.19 -12.40 -16.58
N THR A 300 19.01 -11.23 -17.13
CA THR A 300 19.36 -9.98 -16.45
C THR A 300 18.08 -9.17 -16.26
N GLU A 301 17.80 -8.78 -15.04
CA GLU A 301 16.67 -7.92 -14.70
C GLU A 301 17.16 -6.49 -14.48
N ILE A 302 16.55 -5.54 -15.16
CA ILE A 302 16.74 -4.11 -14.92
C ILE A 302 15.49 -3.62 -14.19
N ILE A 303 15.69 -3.30 -12.92
CA ILE A 303 14.61 -2.96 -11.98
C ILE A 303 14.61 -1.46 -11.81
N LEU A 304 13.50 -0.83 -12.21
CA LEU A 304 13.31 0.61 -12.12
C LEU A 304 12.42 0.88 -10.91
N THR A 305 12.96 1.59 -9.93
CA THR A 305 12.28 1.94 -8.69
C THR A 305 12.08 3.46 -8.65
N PRO A 306 10.85 3.97 -8.37
CA PRO A 306 10.65 5.40 -8.19
C PRO A 306 11.48 5.91 -7.02
N ASP A 307 11.88 7.18 -7.07
CA ASP A 307 12.53 7.82 -5.94
C ASP A 307 11.55 7.96 -4.76
N LEU A 308 11.89 7.34 -3.65
CA LEU A 308 11.08 7.32 -2.43
C LEU A 308 11.56 8.36 -1.39
N THR A 309 12.49 9.23 -1.74
CA THR A 309 13.09 10.21 -0.82
C THR A 309 12.02 11.17 -0.26
N GLU A 310 11.09 11.63 -1.10
CA GLU A 310 9.97 12.48 -0.65
C GLU A 310 9.10 11.75 0.38
N LEU A 311 8.81 10.47 0.15
CA LEU A 311 8.02 9.65 1.07
C LEU A 311 8.77 9.40 2.39
N ALA A 312 10.05 9.08 2.31
CA ALA A 312 10.89 8.89 3.49
C ALA A 312 10.97 10.17 4.34
N ASN A 313 11.26 11.31 3.72
CA ASN A 313 11.30 12.61 4.40
C ASN A 313 9.96 12.97 5.06
N LEU A 314 8.85 12.62 4.40
CA LEU A 314 7.53 12.81 4.97
C LEU A 314 7.30 11.88 6.19
N LEU A 315 7.80 10.68 6.20
CA LEU A 315 7.67 9.77 7.35
C LEU A 315 8.55 10.21 8.53
N ASP A 316 9.81 10.57 8.26
CA ASP A 316 10.78 11.03 9.28
C ASP A 316 10.33 12.33 9.97
N ALA A 317 9.66 13.23 9.26
CA ALA A 317 9.10 14.45 9.84
C ALA A 317 7.87 14.20 10.75
N ALA A 318 7.51 12.94 10.97
CA ALA A 318 6.38 12.52 11.81
C ALA A 318 6.81 12.02 13.20
N GLU A 319 8.12 11.77 13.41
CA GLU A 319 8.72 11.50 14.71
C GLU A 319 9.14 12.81 15.39
#